data_f1b313e30257986bd8da08808cb51e60
#
_entry.id   f1b313e30257986bd8da08808cb51e60
#
_cell.length_a   1.000
_cell.length_b   1.000
_cell.length_c   1.000
_cell.angle_alpha   90.00
_cell.angle_beta   90.00
_cell.angle_gamma   90.00
#
_symmetry.space_group_name_H-M   'P 1'
#
loop_
_entity.id
_entity.type
_entity.pdbx_description
1 polymer ?
#
loop_
_entity_poly.entity_id
_entity_poly.type
_entity_poly.pdbx_seq_one_letter_code
_entity_poly.pdbx_strand_id
1 'polypeptide(L)'
;VPTDRDTLFLYELVGQLAPYDADEVASHIERKATRRTSRGASTKLTTVVDGRRTIVEDPPFRTHVRTADDADTDSVIAAYLQSVSDPVWSFLTRFDVADTVRQVVGVGSVGMRVYLVLLVERRTLDPFFLQIKQAGPSVYEHFLCDSHHGNHGQRVINGQRMIQSATDMFVGWTTSDGNDFFVR
;
A
#
# COMPACT_ATOMS: atom_id res chain seq x y z
N VAL A 1 6.64 -19.30 16.39
CA VAL A 1 5.31 -18.78 16.68
C VAL A 1 5.21 -17.45 15.95
N PRO A 2 4.16 -17.22 15.14
CA PRO A 2 3.94 -15.96 14.46
C PRO A 2 3.85 -14.82 15.47
N THR A 3 4.53 -13.71 15.18
CA THR A 3 4.62 -12.56 16.10
C THR A 3 3.67 -11.44 15.71
N ASP A 4 3.07 -11.56 14.54
CA ASP A 4 2.11 -10.59 14.03
C ASP A 4 0.66 -11.11 14.19
N ARG A 5 -0.24 -10.20 14.51
CA ARG A 5 -1.60 -10.48 14.93
C ARG A 5 -2.48 -11.03 13.81
N ASP A 6 -2.23 -10.60 12.58
CA ASP A 6 -2.99 -11.07 11.41
C ASP A 6 -2.59 -12.51 11.04
N THR A 7 -1.31 -12.84 11.19
CA THR A 7 -0.81 -14.20 11.00
C THR A 7 -1.36 -15.14 12.08
N LEU A 8 -1.46 -14.67 13.34
CA LEU A 8 -2.09 -15.44 14.43
C LEU A 8 -3.57 -15.68 14.18
N PHE A 9 -4.31 -14.67 13.74
CA PHE A 9 -5.73 -14.82 13.39
C PHE A 9 -5.95 -15.80 12.24
N LEU A 10 -5.15 -15.72 11.18
CA LEU A 10 -5.19 -16.67 10.08
C LEU A 10 -4.83 -18.09 10.53
N TYR A 11 -3.90 -18.22 11.48
CA TYR A 11 -3.50 -19.49 12.05
C TYR A 11 -4.67 -20.16 12.81
N GLU A 12 -5.36 -19.40 13.66
CA GLU A 12 -6.55 -19.87 14.37
C GLU A 12 -7.69 -20.23 13.42
N LEU A 13 -7.95 -19.39 12.41
CA LEU A 13 -9.00 -19.63 11.41
C LEU A 13 -8.72 -20.89 10.58
N VAL A 14 -7.47 -21.08 10.16
CA VAL A 14 -7.05 -22.28 9.41
C VAL A 14 -7.16 -23.52 10.28
N GLY A 15 -6.78 -23.44 11.55
CA GLY A 15 -6.94 -24.54 12.50
C GLY A 15 -8.38 -24.98 12.71
N GLN A 16 -9.34 -24.05 12.59
CA GLN A 16 -10.77 -24.33 12.67
C GLN A 16 -11.34 -24.92 11.36
N LEU A 17 -10.84 -24.48 10.21
CA LEU A 17 -11.38 -24.84 8.90
C LEU A 17 -10.74 -26.12 8.30
N ALA A 18 -9.51 -26.43 8.67
CA ALA A 18 -8.75 -27.53 8.08
C ALA A 18 -7.96 -28.32 9.15
N PRO A 19 -8.64 -29.13 9.98
CA PRO A 19 -8.01 -29.80 11.12
C PRO A 19 -6.91 -30.82 10.73
N TYR A 20 -6.83 -31.25 9.48
CA TYR A 20 -5.85 -32.24 9.01
C TYR A 20 -4.52 -31.67 8.57
N ASP A 21 -4.49 -30.41 8.09
CA ASP A 21 -3.31 -29.76 7.51
C ASP A 21 -3.04 -28.37 8.10
N ALA A 22 -3.58 -28.06 9.27
CA ALA A 22 -3.45 -26.75 9.91
C ALA A 22 -1.98 -26.32 10.08
N ASP A 23 -1.12 -27.25 10.49
CA ASP A 23 0.31 -26.97 10.72
C ASP A 23 1.06 -26.76 9.38
N GLU A 24 0.72 -27.48 8.33
CA GLU A 24 1.33 -27.32 7.01
C GLU A 24 0.90 -25.98 6.38
N VAL A 25 -0.38 -25.65 6.43
CA VAL A 25 -0.92 -24.38 5.93
C VAL A 25 -0.33 -23.19 6.72
N ALA A 26 -0.27 -23.30 8.03
CA ALA A 26 0.33 -22.30 8.90
C ALA A 26 1.82 -22.10 8.60
N SER A 27 2.58 -23.19 8.47
CA SER A 27 3.99 -23.16 8.07
C SER A 27 4.19 -22.55 6.67
N HIS A 28 3.25 -22.80 5.75
CA HIS A 28 3.27 -22.19 4.41
C HIS A 28 3.01 -20.68 4.48
N ILE A 29 2.01 -20.25 5.25
CA ILE A 29 1.68 -18.84 5.48
C ILE A 29 2.85 -18.12 6.12
N GLU A 30 3.46 -18.70 7.17
CA GLU A 30 4.60 -18.13 7.88
C GLU A 30 5.83 -17.97 6.96
N ARG A 31 6.16 -18.99 6.18
CA ARG A 31 7.24 -18.93 5.17
C ARG A 31 6.96 -17.87 4.10
N LYS A 32 5.69 -17.70 3.71
CA LYS A 32 5.29 -16.70 2.72
C LYS A 32 5.33 -15.29 3.29
N ALA A 33 4.95 -15.10 4.55
CA ALA A 33 5.01 -13.83 5.26
C ALA A 33 6.46 -13.38 5.49
N THR A 34 7.33 -14.27 5.98
CA THR A 34 8.76 -13.97 6.20
C THR A 34 9.53 -13.63 4.93
N ARG A 35 9.09 -14.10 3.77
CA ARG A 35 9.70 -13.73 2.47
C ARG A 35 9.22 -12.38 1.93
N ARG A 36 8.15 -11.80 2.47
CA ARG A 36 7.56 -10.51 2.03
C ARG A 36 8.15 -9.36 2.85
N THR A 37 9.44 -9.17 2.75
CA THR A 37 10.14 -8.03 3.35
C THR A 37 10.34 -6.91 2.33
N SER A 38 10.49 -5.66 2.81
CA SER A 38 10.85 -4.52 1.95
C SER A 38 12.14 -4.79 1.15
N ARG A 39 13.12 -5.46 1.77
CA ARG A 39 14.37 -5.86 1.09
C ARG A 39 14.10 -6.89 -0.01
N GLY A 40 13.25 -7.89 0.22
CA GLY A 40 12.86 -8.88 -0.79
C GLY A 40 12.04 -8.27 -1.93
N ALA A 41 11.17 -7.31 -1.63
CA ALA A 41 10.45 -6.53 -2.62
C ALA A 41 11.43 -5.66 -3.44
N SER A 42 12.35 -4.97 -2.78
CA SER A 42 13.37 -4.16 -3.44
C SER A 42 14.20 -4.96 -4.44
N THR A 43 14.68 -6.14 -4.06
CA THR A 43 15.50 -7.00 -4.96
C THR A 43 14.75 -7.37 -6.24
N LYS A 44 13.42 -7.52 -6.17
CA LYS A 44 12.59 -7.93 -7.32
C LYS A 44 12.06 -6.75 -8.14
N LEU A 45 11.82 -5.63 -7.48
CA LEU A 45 11.10 -4.51 -8.07
C LEU A 45 12.02 -3.36 -8.46
N THR A 46 13.27 -3.33 -8.02
CA THR A 46 14.18 -2.22 -8.29
C THR A 46 15.48 -2.64 -8.97
N THR A 47 16.04 -1.69 -9.69
CA THR A 47 17.41 -1.75 -10.25
C THR A 47 18.13 -0.46 -9.88
N VAL A 48 19.43 -0.41 -10.15
CA VAL A 48 20.23 0.81 -10.00
C VAL A 48 20.61 1.31 -11.39
N VAL A 49 20.19 2.52 -11.73
CA VAL A 49 20.52 3.21 -12.99
C VAL A 49 21.22 4.50 -12.63
N ASP A 50 22.41 4.73 -13.17
CA ASP A 50 23.22 5.93 -12.91
C ASP A 50 23.40 6.27 -11.42
N GLY A 51 23.58 5.22 -10.60
CA GLY A 51 23.76 5.34 -9.16
C GLY A 51 22.49 5.60 -8.34
N ARG A 52 21.33 5.67 -9.00
CA ARG A 52 20.01 5.86 -8.35
C ARG A 52 19.21 4.58 -8.41
N ARG A 53 18.54 4.28 -7.31
CA ARG A 53 17.60 3.15 -7.25
C ARG A 53 16.29 3.54 -7.93
N THR A 54 15.87 2.73 -8.89
CA THR A 54 14.64 2.94 -9.67
C THR A 54 13.78 1.69 -9.68
N ILE A 55 12.49 1.82 -9.90
CA ILE A 55 11.56 0.70 -10.06
C ILE A 55 11.68 0.14 -11.48
N VAL A 56 11.77 -1.18 -11.60
CA VAL A 56 11.83 -1.86 -12.91
C VAL A 56 10.47 -1.76 -13.60
N GLU A 57 10.45 -1.22 -14.81
CA GLU A 57 9.26 -1.23 -15.66
C GLU A 57 8.87 -2.66 -16.06
N ASP A 58 7.59 -2.89 -16.18
CA ASP A 58 6.99 -4.17 -16.59
C ASP A 58 5.68 -3.88 -17.36
N PRO A 59 5.77 -3.27 -18.55
CA PRO A 59 4.59 -2.91 -19.32
C PRO A 59 3.74 -4.13 -19.71
N PRO A 60 2.40 -4.04 -19.68
CA PRO A 60 1.59 -2.86 -19.35
C PRO A 60 1.32 -2.68 -17.85
N PHE A 61 1.90 -3.52 -16.96
CA PHE A 61 1.55 -3.56 -15.54
C PHE A 61 2.25 -2.49 -14.70
N ARG A 62 3.45 -2.07 -15.09
CA ARG A 62 4.22 -1.00 -14.42
C ARG A 62 4.94 -0.15 -15.45
N THR A 63 4.66 1.15 -15.42
CA THR A 63 5.28 2.15 -16.29
C THR A 63 5.60 3.39 -15.50
N HIS A 64 6.72 4.05 -15.81
CA HIS A 64 7.04 5.33 -15.19
C HIS A 64 5.99 6.39 -15.55
N VAL A 65 5.73 7.26 -14.60
CA VAL A 65 4.85 8.42 -14.77
C VAL A 65 5.50 9.39 -15.73
N ARG A 66 4.87 9.64 -16.89
CA ARG A 66 5.44 10.46 -17.97
C ARG A 66 4.47 11.52 -18.50
N THR A 67 3.25 11.57 -18.00
CA THR A 67 2.20 12.42 -18.54
C THR A 67 1.73 13.46 -17.52
N ALA A 68 1.33 14.62 -18.01
CA ALA A 68 0.75 15.67 -17.18
C ALA A 68 -0.61 15.28 -16.55
N ASP A 69 -1.21 14.18 -17.01
CA ASP A 69 -2.47 13.65 -16.48
C ASP A 69 -2.29 12.76 -15.25
N ASP A 70 -1.06 12.42 -14.90
CA ASP A 70 -0.77 11.68 -13.69
C ASP A 70 -0.71 12.63 -12.49
N ALA A 71 -1.19 12.16 -11.33
CA ALA A 71 -1.11 12.93 -10.11
C ALA A 71 0.36 13.26 -9.76
N ASP A 72 0.59 14.47 -9.31
CA ASP A 72 1.87 14.86 -8.70
C ASP A 72 2.05 14.06 -7.39
N THR A 73 2.80 12.96 -7.48
CA THR A 73 2.98 12.02 -6.37
C THR A 73 3.71 12.63 -5.18
N ASP A 74 4.55 13.64 -5.40
CA ASP A 74 5.23 14.34 -4.31
C ASP A 74 4.22 15.17 -3.50
N SER A 75 3.32 15.88 -4.17
CA SER A 75 2.20 16.59 -3.52
C SER A 75 1.26 15.63 -2.81
N VAL A 76 0.95 14.48 -3.42
CA VAL A 76 0.12 13.43 -2.79
C VAL A 76 0.76 12.92 -1.51
N ILE A 77 2.07 12.65 -1.51
CA ILE A 77 2.79 12.18 -0.32
C ILE A 77 2.84 13.27 0.75
N ALA A 78 3.14 14.50 0.38
CA ALA A 78 3.16 15.62 1.32
C ALA A 78 1.80 15.81 2.02
N ALA A 79 0.71 15.72 1.28
CA ALA A 79 -0.64 15.80 1.82
C ALA A 79 -1.03 14.55 2.63
N TYR A 80 -0.63 13.35 2.21
CA TYR A 80 -0.84 12.11 2.95
C TYR A 80 -0.17 12.16 4.34
N LEU A 81 1.01 12.74 4.46
CA LEU A 81 1.71 12.89 5.73
C LEU A 81 0.91 13.69 6.78
N GLN A 82 -0.08 14.48 6.36
CA GLN A 82 -1.00 15.18 7.28
C GLN A 82 -2.09 14.27 7.86
N SER A 83 -2.30 13.09 7.29
CA SER A 83 -3.34 12.13 7.70
C SER A 83 -2.83 10.99 8.57
N VAL A 84 -1.53 10.86 8.74
CA VAL A 84 -0.91 9.79 9.53
C VAL A 84 -0.62 10.24 10.96
N SER A 85 -0.39 9.28 11.85
CA SER A 85 -0.01 9.55 13.24
C SER A 85 1.42 10.12 13.35
N ASP A 86 1.71 10.86 14.41
CA ASP A 86 3.03 11.46 14.65
C ASP A 86 4.20 10.45 14.56
N PRO A 87 4.11 9.21 15.11
CA PRO A 87 5.18 8.23 14.95
C PRO A 87 5.42 7.83 13.50
N VAL A 88 4.37 7.67 12.69
CA VAL A 88 4.46 7.34 11.27
C VAL A 88 5.02 8.53 10.49
N TRP A 89 4.55 9.73 10.78
CA TRP A 89 5.09 10.96 10.20
C TRP A 89 6.61 11.07 10.46
N SER A 90 7.02 10.93 11.72
CA SER A 90 8.43 10.99 12.12
C SER A 90 9.29 9.91 11.45
N PHE A 91 8.73 8.74 11.21
CA PHE A 91 9.41 7.67 10.47
C PHE A 91 9.56 8.03 8.98
N LEU A 92 8.46 8.42 8.32
CA LEU A 92 8.42 8.65 6.88
C LEU A 92 9.20 9.89 6.44
N THR A 93 9.29 10.92 7.28
CA THR A 93 10.09 12.12 7.00
C THR A 93 11.60 11.89 6.91
N ARG A 94 12.07 10.69 7.23
CA ARG A 94 13.47 10.28 7.05
C ARG A 94 13.78 9.79 5.64
N PHE A 95 12.77 9.63 4.82
CA PHE A 95 12.88 9.09 3.47
C PHE A 95 12.70 10.17 2.43
N ASP A 96 13.36 10.01 1.29
CA ASP A 96 13.15 10.77 0.08
C ASP A 96 12.45 9.90 -0.97
N VAL A 97 11.60 10.52 -1.79
CA VAL A 97 11.02 9.87 -2.96
C VAL A 97 12.13 9.62 -3.98
N ALA A 98 12.40 8.36 -4.27
CA ALA A 98 13.43 7.98 -5.23
C ALA A 98 12.84 7.73 -6.62
N ASP A 99 11.66 7.14 -6.69
CA ASP A 99 11.02 6.81 -7.97
C ASP A 99 9.51 6.54 -7.80
N THR A 100 8.75 6.72 -8.89
CA THR A 100 7.32 6.46 -8.93
C THR A 100 6.91 5.84 -10.25
N VAL A 101 6.11 4.78 -10.17
CA VAL A 101 5.51 4.14 -11.33
C VAL A 101 4.00 4.04 -11.19
N ARG A 102 3.29 4.15 -12.32
CA ARG A 102 1.89 3.75 -12.41
C ARG A 102 1.82 2.24 -12.44
N GLN A 103 0.90 1.66 -11.69
CA GLN A 103 0.79 0.21 -11.54
C GLN A 103 -0.64 -0.28 -11.75
N VAL A 104 -0.80 -1.38 -12.49
CA VAL A 104 -2.07 -2.13 -12.57
C VAL A 104 -1.97 -3.30 -11.60
N VAL A 105 -2.86 -3.36 -10.62
CA VAL A 105 -2.80 -4.36 -9.52
C VAL A 105 -4.00 -5.32 -9.49
N GLY A 106 -4.69 -5.47 -10.59
CA GLY A 106 -5.82 -6.37 -10.74
C GLY A 106 -7.03 -5.69 -11.38
N VAL A 107 -8.05 -6.48 -11.67
CA VAL A 107 -9.26 -6.02 -12.40
C VAL A 107 -9.98 -4.85 -11.73
N GLY A 108 -10.01 -4.80 -10.39
CA GLY A 108 -10.63 -3.70 -9.64
C GLY A 108 -9.86 -2.37 -9.70
N SER A 109 -8.65 -2.36 -10.28
CA SER A 109 -7.85 -1.14 -10.48
C SER A 109 -7.85 -0.63 -11.92
N VAL A 110 -8.53 -1.33 -12.83
CA VAL A 110 -8.64 -0.90 -14.23
C VAL A 110 -9.43 0.41 -14.28
N GLY A 111 -8.83 1.41 -14.95
CA GLY A 111 -9.39 2.76 -15.02
C GLY A 111 -9.11 3.65 -13.81
N MET A 112 -8.56 3.10 -12.71
CA MET A 112 -8.18 3.87 -11.53
C MET A 112 -6.68 4.22 -11.56
N ARG A 113 -6.33 5.33 -10.92
CA ARG A 113 -4.93 5.73 -10.73
C ARG A 113 -4.35 4.97 -9.56
N VAL A 114 -3.36 4.12 -9.84
CA VAL A 114 -2.60 3.39 -8.81
C VAL A 114 -1.13 3.64 -9.05
N TYR A 115 -0.43 4.07 -8.01
CA TYR A 115 1.00 4.32 -8.05
C TYR A 115 1.72 3.47 -7.02
N LEU A 116 2.91 3.00 -7.39
CA LEU A 116 3.89 2.44 -6.48
C LEU A 116 5.02 3.46 -6.35
N VAL A 117 5.25 3.91 -5.13
CA VAL A 117 6.29 4.88 -4.81
C VAL A 117 7.40 4.19 -4.07
N LEU A 118 8.61 4.36 -4.55
CA LEU A 118 9.84 3.96 -3.90
C LEU A 118 10.37 5.12 -3.07
N LEU A 119 10.46 4.91 -1.78
CA LEU A 119 11.12 5.79 -0.84
C LEU A 119 12.47 5.19 -0.46
N VAL A 120 13.47 6.04 -0.24
CA VAL A 120 14.81 5.60 0.20
C VAL A 120 15.20 6.39 1.45
N GLU A 121 15.58 5.69 2.51
CA GLU A 121 16.04 6.30 3.75
C GLU A 121 17.38 7.03 3.51
N ARG A 122 17.49 8.28 3.99
CA ARG A 122 18.62 9.19 3.66
C ARG A 122 19.97 8.71 4.13
N ARG A 123 20.03 7.95 5.22
CA ARG A 123 21.31 7.53 5.86
C ARG A 123 21.69 6.09 5.50
N THR A 124 20.71 5.18 5.54
CA THR A 124 20.96 3.75 5.35
C THR A 124 20.76 3.29 3.92
N LEU A 125 20.09 4.13 3.10
CA LEU A 125 19.65 3.82 1.74
C LEU A 125 18.68 2.61 1.68
N ASP A 126 18.05 2.28 2.80
CA ASP A 126 17.06 1.22 2.84
C ASP A 126 15.80 1.63 2.08
N PRO A 127 15.27 0.73 1.24
CA PRO A 127 14.07 1.01 0.46
C PRO A 127 12.80 0.81 1.30
N PHE A 128 11.81 1.66 1.04
CA PHE A 128 10.46 1.52 1.57
C PHE A 128 9.46 1.79 0.44
N PHE A 129 8.38 1.04 0.39
CA PHE A 129 7.38 1.19 -0.65
C PHE A 129 6.06 1.66 -0.08
N LEU A 130 5.46 2.64 -0.75
CA LEU A 130 4.08 3.03 -0.53
C LEU A 130 3.27 2.76 -1.80
N GLN A 131 2.05 2.30 -1.63
CA GLN A 131 1.08 2.18 -2.70
C GLN A 131 0.00 3.25 -2.53
N ILE A 132 -0.13 4.12 -3.52
CA ILE A 132 -1.15 5.15 -3.60
C ILE A 132 -2.25 4.66 -4.53
N LYS A 133 -3.51 4.66 -4.07
CA LYS A 133 -4.64 4.22 -4.88
C LYS A 133 -5.73 5.27 -4.88
N GLN A 134 -6.21 5.62 -6.06
CA GLN A 134 -7.39 6.45 -6.20
C GLN A 134 -8.60 5.75 -5.57
N ALA A 135 -9.43 6.52 -4.88
CA ALA A 135 -10.69 6.09 -4.33
C ALA A 135 -11.82 6.93 -4.94
N GLY A 136 -12.89 6.28 -5.31
CA GLY A 136 -14.11 6.91 -5.79
C GLY A 136 -15.32 6.57 -4.91
N PRO A 137 -16.51 7.02 -5.27
CA PRO A 137 -17.75 6.64 -4.61
C PRO A 137 -17.89 5.13 -4.48
N SER A 138 -18.51 4.66 -3.42
CA SER A 138 -18.81 3.23 -3.31
C SER A 138 -19.92 2.83 -4.27
N VAL A 139 -19.77 1.68 -4.90
CA VAL A 139 -20.84 1.12 -5.74
C VAL A 139 -22.14 0.89 -4.96
N TYR A 140 -22.07 0.77 -3.64
CA TYR A 140 -23.22 0.60 -2.76
C TYR A 140 -23.97 1.92 -2.45
N GLU A 141 -23.36 3.09 -2.67
CA GLU A 141 -24.01 4.38 -2.44
C GLU A 141 -25.27 4.57 -3.31
N HIS A 142 -25.34 3.91 -4.48
CA HIS A 142 -26.57 3.87 -5.28
C HIS A 142 -27.74 3.16 -4.61
N PHE A 143 -27.49 2.28 -3.66
CA PHE A 143 -28.49 1.44 -3.00
C PHE A 143 -28.69 1.77 -1.53
N LEU A 144 -27.74 2.48 -0.94
CA LEU A 144 -27.70 2.87 0.46
C LEU A 144 -27.60 4.40 0.57
N CYS A 145 -27.46 4.91 1.76
CA CYS A 145 -27.19 6.34 1.95
C CYS A 145 -25.73 6.66 1.60
N ASP A 146 -25.49 7.91 1.26
CA ASP A 146 -24.14 8.43 1.02
C ASP A 146 -23.24 8.25 2.24
N SER A 147 -21.95 8.11 1.98
CA SER A 147 -20.93 8.05 3.02
C SER A 147 -20.86 9.38 3.80
N HIS A 148 -20.71 9.30 5.13
CA HIS A 148 -20.48 10.51 5.94
C HIS A 148 -19.04 11.02 5.82
N HIS A 149 -18.15 10.32 5.12
CA HIS A 149 -16.76 10.73 4.95
C HIS A 149 -16.65 11.74 3.81
N GLY A 150 -16.02 12.87 4.07
CA GLY A 150 -15.75 13.90 3.07
C GLY A 150 -14.68 13.51 2.03
N ASN A 151 -14.01 12.36 2.24
CA ASN A 151 -12.97 11.83 1.36
C ASN A 151 -13.15 10.32 1.18
N HIS A 152 -13.17 9.85 -0.05
CA HIS A 152 -13.39 8.43 -0.36
C HIS A 152 -12.23 7.54 0.11
N GLY A 153 -10.99 8.04 0.13
CA GLY A 153 -9.84 7.33 0.70
C GLY A 153 -10.01 7.13 2.21
N GLN A 154 -10.49 8.15 2.93
CA GLN A 154 -10.81 8.04 4.35
C GLN A 154 -11.86 6.96 4.60
N ARG A 155 -12.91 6.91 3.79
CA ARG A 155 -13.94 5.86 3.85
C ARG A 155 -13.33 4.47 3.71
N VAL A 156 -12.44 4.28 2.73
CA VAL A 156 -11.75 2.99 2.50
C VAL A 156 -10.93 2.60 3.73
N ILE A 157 -10.11 3.50 4.27
CA ILE A 157 -9.25 3.23 5.43
C ILE A 157 -10.09 2.92 6.68
N ASN A 158 -11.14 3.67 6.92
CA ASN A 158 -12.02 3.41 8.05
C ASN A 158 -12.73 2.05 7.92
N GLY A 159 -13.16 1.68 6.71
CA GLY A 159 -13.69 0.33 6.45
C GLY A 159 -12.66 -0.77 6.74
N GLN A 160 -11.41 -0.59 6.33
CA GLN A 160 -10.33 -1.53 6.64
C GLN A 160 -10.11 -1.67 8.15
N ARG A 161 -10.07 -0.54 8.88
CA ARG A 161 -9.91 -0.54 10.34
C ARG A 161 -11.05 -1.26 11.08
N MET A 162 -12.24 -1.24 10.52
CA MET A 162 -13.40 -1.92 11.11
C MET A 162 -13.40 -3.44 10.92
N ILE A 163 -12.85 -3.93 9.81
CA ILE A 163 -12.93 -5.35 9.42
C ILE A 163 -11.63 -6.12 9.64
N GLN A 164 -10.51 -5.44 9.81
CA GLN A 164 -9.20 -6.07 10.02
C GLN A 164 -8.89 -6.15 11.52
N SER A 165 -8.36 -7.30 11.95
CA SER A 165 -7.90 -7.51 13.33
C SER A 165 -6.70 -6.62 13.68
N ALA A 166 -5.82 -6.37 12.71
CA ALA A 166 -4.76 -5.39 12.78
C ALA A 166 -4.70 -4.62 11.46
N THR A 167 -4.64 -3.30 11.55
CA THR A 167 -4.51 -2.43 10.38
C THR A 167 -3.06 -2.00 10.24
N ASP A 168 -2.57 -1.95 9.00
CA ASP A 168 -1.28 -1.36 8.68
C ASP A 168 -1.20 0.06 9.25
N MET A 169 -0.13 0.34 9.99
CA MET A 169 0.06 1.64 10.63
C MET A 169 0.33 2.77 9.64
N PHE A 170 0.78 2.44 8.43
CA PHE A 170 1.08 3.41 7.38
C PHE A 170 -0.14 3.81 6.53
N VAL A 171 -1.33 3.26 6.82
CA VAL A 171 -2.53 3.63 6.07
C VAL A 171 -2.96 5.06 6.37
N GLY A 172 -3.27 5.78 5.31
CA GLY A 172 -3.75 7.15 5.37
C GLY A 172 -4.47 7.55 4.08
N TRP A 173 -4.90 8.79 3.99
CA TRP A 173 -5.64 9.30 2.84
C TRP A 173 -5.23 10.72 2.49
N THR A 174 -5.59 11.13 1.30
CA THR A 174 -5.37 12.50 0.84
C THR A 174 -6.28 12.82 -0.33
N THR A 175 -6.34 14.10 -0.69
CA THR A 175 -6.95 14.59 -1.94
C THR A 175 -5.88 15.34 -2.72
N SER A 176 -5.79 15.08 -4.02
CA SER A 176 -4.92 15.82 -4.95
C SER A 176 -5.63 15.94 -6.29
N ASP A 177 -5.59 17.11 -6.89
CA ASP A 177 -6.20 17.44 -8.19
C ASP A 177 -7.66 16.98 -8.30
N GLY A 178 -8.43 17.21 -7.24
CA GLY A 178 -9.85 16.83 -7.17
C GLY A 178 -10.12 15.32 -7.11
N ASN A 179 -9.09 14.50 -6.91
CA ASN A 179 -9.20 13.06 -6.72
C ASN A 179 -8.82 12.67 -5.31
N ASP A 180 -9.58 11.74 -4.74
CA ASP A 180 -9.29 11.16 -3.44
C ASP A 180 -8.40 9.93 -3.59
N PHE A 181 -7.48 9.78 -2.65
CA PHE A 181 -6.55 8.65 -2.61
C PHE A 181 -6.48 8.06 -1.20
N PHE A 182 -6.23 6.78 -1.14
CA PHE A 182 -5.72 6.12 0.06
C PHE A 182 -4.32 5.59 -0.18
N VAL A 183 -3.51 5.59 0.88
CA VAL A 183 -2.10 5.20 0.87
C VAL A 183 -1.89 4.09 1.89
N ARG A 184 -1.06 3.14 1.54
CA ARG A 184 -0.67 2.02 2.40
C ARG A 184 0.72 1.52 2.09
#